data_b8f385674eea34ef0e34506eb4ed54ee
#
_entry.id   b8f385674eea34ef0e34506eb4ed54ee
#
_cell.length_a   1.000
_cell.length_b   1.000
_cell.length_c   1.000
_cell.angle_alpha   90.00
_cell.angle_beta   90.00
_cell.angle_gamma   90.00
#
_symmetry.space_group_name_H-M   'P 1'
#
loop_
_entity.id
_entity.type
_entity.pdbx_description
1 polymer ?
#
loop_
_entity_poly.entity_id
_entity_poly.type
_entity_poly.pdbx_seq_one_letter_code
_entity_poly.pdbx_strand_id
1 'polypeptide(L)'
;NGAVCFEAALTGLTLLFLMVPVIQMVITAFTVNAFRGIKSGLTTQWLVKVLELYGDTIVRSLGLALMTLIVCVIVGVPAAWVLVREQRKRWAAFIEEAFILPLSMPGLAVGLGILLIWGGFSYFRQSIFFLLAGHVMFCLPFMVRSVTAVLRVEPLSQYEEASATLGASAWTTFRRVVVPVAMPGILAGALMVVTVSLGEFNISWMLQTPYTKTLPVGLADSYASMRLEVGSAYTFIFFVILVPLLTLMQKLPERLSKRRALKNK
;
A
#
# COMPACT_ATOMS: atom_id res chain seq x y z
N ASN A 1 8.90 -39.54 6.58
CA ASN A 1 7.72 -39.42 5.69
C ASN A 1 6.44 -38.95 6.44
N GLY A 2 6.21 -39.35 7.72
CA GLY A 2 5.01 -38.95 8.48
C GLY A 2 4.93 -37.45 8.79
N ALA A 3 6.03 -36.80 9.15
CA ALA A 3 6.08 -35.37 9.43
C ALA A 3 5.72 -34.53 8.18
N VAL A 4 6.28 -34.88 7.01
CA VAL A 4 6.00 -34.18 5.75
C VAL A 4 4.53 -34.31 5.34
N CYS A 5 3.91 -35.51 5.54
CA CYS A 5 2.49 -35.71 5.30
C CYS A 5 1.63 -34.85 6.25
N PHE A 6 2.00 -34.77 7.51
CA PHE A 6 1.29 -33.95 8.49
C PHE A 6 1.39 -32.44 8.15
N GLU A 7 2.58 -31.96 7.82
CA GLU A 7 2.81 -30.57 7.40
C GLU A 7 2.02 -30.21 6.13
N ALA A 8 2.03 -31.12 5.14
CA ALA A 8 1.26 -30.93 3.92
C ALA A 8 -0.26 -30.92 4.17
N ALA A 9 -0.75 -31.80 5.05
CA ALA A 9 -2.16 -31.84 5.43
C ALA A 9 -2.58 -30.57 6.17
N LEU A 10 -1.75 -30.09 7.11
CA LEU A 10 -2.00 -28.86 7.86
C LEU A 10 -1.99 -27.62 6.92
N THR A 11 -1.03 -27.57 6.01
CA THR A 11 -0.95 -26.51 5.00
C THR A 11 -2.17 -26.52 4.08
N GLY A 12 -2.58 -27.70 3.61
CA GLY A 12 -3.77 -27.87 2.79
C GLY A 12 -5.05 -27.44 3.52
N LEU A 13 -5.20 -27.83 4.79
CA LEU A 13 -6.35 -27.43 5.62
C LEU A 13 -6.38 -25.90 5.83
N THR A 14 -5.22 -25.29 6.10
CA THR A 14 -5.11 -23.85 6.26
C THR A 14 -5.48 -23.10 4.96
N LEU A 15 -4.97 -23.57 3.83
CA LEU A 15 -5.33 -23.01 2.52
C LEU A 15 -6.83 -23.15 2.23
N LEU A 16 -7.41 -24.30 2.51
CA LEU A 16 -8.85 -24.52 2.35
C LEU A 16 -9.65 -23.56 3.21
N PHE A 17 -9.30 -23.44 4.49
CA PHE A 17 -9.95 -22.52 5.42
C PHE A 17 -9.91 -21.07 4.96
N LEU A 18 -8.78 -20.62 4.40
CA LEU A 18 -8.63 -19.27 3.86
C LEU A 18 -9.36 -19.06 2.53
N MET A 19 -9.43 -20.09 1.70
CA MET A 19 -10.02 -19.98 0.36
C MET A 19 -11.55 -20.08 0.36
N VAL A 20 -12.15 -20.82 1.28
CA VAL A 20 -13.62 -20.98 1.33
C VAL A 20 -14.38 -19.66 1.41
N PRO A 21 -14.04 -18.69 2.29
CA PRO A 21 -14.73 -17.40 2.32
C PRO A 21 -14.55 -16.61 1.01
N VAL A 22 -13.36 -16.67 0.41
CA VAL A 22 -13.08 -15.97 -0.86
C VAL A 22 -13.92 -16.56 -2.00
N ILE A 23 -13.96 -17.89 -2.11
CA ILE A 23 -14.78 -18.58 -3.10
C ILE A 23 -16.27 -18.26 -2.90
N GLN A 24 -16.75 -18.31 -1.65
CA GLN A 24 -18.13 -17.98 -1.33
C GLN A 24 -18.48 -16.54 -1.73
N MET A 25 -17.59 -15.57 -1.47
CA MET A 25 -17.74 -14.19 -1.88
C MET A 25 -17.80 -14.05 -3.40
N VAL A 26 -16.92 -14.76 -4.14
CA VAL A 26 -16.96 -14.76 -5.62
C VAL A 26 -18.28 -15.34 -6.12
N ILE A 27 -18.74 -16.46 -5.58
CA ILE A 27 -20.04 -17.06 -5.93
C ILE A 27 -21.17 -16.06 -5.68
N THR A 28 -21.20 -15.40 -4.52
CA THR A 28 -22.22 -14.41 -4.17
C THR A 28 -22.22 -13.22 -5.12
N ALA A 29 -21.06 -12.78 -5.61
CA ALA A 29 -20.93 -11.68 -6.57
C ALA A 29 -21.65 -11.98 -7.91
N PHE A 30 -21.81 -13.26 -8.26
CA PHE A 30 -22.43 -13.70 -9.51
C PHE A 30 -23.81 -14.34 -9.34
N THR A 31 -24.37 -14.39 -8.13
CA THR A 31 -25.71 -14.93 -7.88
C THR A 31 -26.77 -13.84 -7.83
N VAL A 32 -27.99 -14.16 -8.27
CA VAL A 32 -29.13 -13.22 -8.21
C VAL A 32 -29.51 -12.90 -6.77
N ASN A 33 -29.42 -13.89 -5.87
CA ASN A 33 -29.72 -13.73 -4.45
C ASN A 33 -28.69 -14.47 -3.59
N ALA A 34 -28.03 -13.74 -2.68
CA ALA A 34 -26.99 -14.24 -1.81
C ALA A 34 -27.42 -15.41 -0.93
N PHE A 35 -28.65 -15.37 -0.39
CA PHE A 35 -29.19 -16.40 0.51
C PHE A 35 -29.59 -17.70 -0.19
N ARG A 36 -29.98 -17.62 -1.47
CA ARG A 36 -30.34 -18.78 -2.30
C ARG A 36 -29.12 -19.34 -3.06
N GLY A 37 -28.03 -18.60 -3.09
CA GLY A 37 -26.80 -18.98 -3.78
C GLY A 37 -27.02 -19.26 -5.27
N ILE A 38 -26.28 -20.22 -5.83
CA ILE A 38 -26.31 -20.60 -7.27
C ILE A 38 -27.71 -21.01 -7.72
N LYS A 39 -28.56 -21.56 -6.85
CA LYS A 39 -29.94 -21.93 -7.16
C LYS A 39 -30.82 -20.75 -7.56
N SER A 40 -30.43 -19.53 -7.24
CA SER A 40 -31.17 -18.32 -7.65
C SER A 40 -30.89 -17.90 -9.10
N GLY A 41 -29.96 -18.54 -9.78
CA GLY A 41 -29.45 -18.17 -11.10
C GLY A 41 -28.17 -17.34 -11.03
N LEU A 42 -27.46 -17.28 -12.15
CA LEU A 42 -26.24 -16.47 -12.30
C LEU A 42 -26.52 -15.16 -12.99
N THR A 43 -25.85 -14.08 -12.56
CA THR A 43 -25.99 -12.75 -13.11
C THR A 43 -24.70 -11.96 -13.00
N THR A 44 -24.49 -11.00 -13.88
CA THR A 44 -23.41 -10.00 -13.81
C THR A 44 -23.93 -8.59 -13.46
N GLN A 45 -25.25 -8.46 -13.21
CA GLN A 45 -25.89 -7.16 -12.96
C GLN A 45 -25.27 -6.42 -11.79
N TRP A 46 -24.78 -7.12 -10.76
CA TRP A 46 -24.17 -6.53 -9.60
C TRP A 46 -22.81 -5.88 -9.90
N LEU A 47 -22.03 -6.46 -10.83
CA LEU A 47 -20.78 -5.88 -11.29
C LEU A 47 -21.03 -4.55 -12.03
N VAL A 48 -22.02 -4.54 -12.92
CA VAL A 48 -22.42 -3.30 -13.63
C VAL A 48 -22.88 -2.25 -12.63
N LYS A 49 -23.74 -2.64 -11.68
CA LYS A 49 -24.26 -1.76 -10.64
C LYS A 49 -23.16 -1.17 -9.76
N VAL A 50 -22.13 -1.94 -9.43
CA VAL A 50 -20.95 -1.43 -8.67
C VAL A 50 -20.18 -0.41 -9.48
N LEU A 51 -19.96 -0.64 -10.77
CA LEU A 51 -19.25 0.31 -11.63
C LEU A 51 -20.04 1.62 -11.78
N GLU A 52 -21.38 1.55 -11.89
CA GLU A 52 -22.25 2.72 -11.98
C GLU A 52 -22.28 3.53 -10.66
N LEU A 53 -22.40 2.84 -9.51
CA LEU A 53 -22.59 3.50 -8.21
C LEU A 53 -21.27 3.89 -7.53
N TYR A 54 -20.20 3.14 -7.77
CA TYR A 54 -18.96 3.24 -7.04
C TYR A 54 -17.71 3.36 -7.93
N GLY A 55 -17.87 3.50 -9.26
CA GLY A 55 -16.73 3.66 -10.19
C GLY A 55 -15.78 4.79 -9.79
N ASP A 56 -16.33 5.90 -9.33
CA ASP A 56 -15.56 7.05 -8.84
C ASP A 56 -14.69 6.71 -7.63
N THR A 57 -15.13 5.81 -6.73
CA THR A 57 -14.37 5.42 -5.55
C THR A 57 -13.14 4.60 -5.94
N ILE A 58 -13.25 3.81 -7.01
CA ILE A 58 -12.15 3.00 -7.56
C ILE A 58 -11.07 3.93 -8.12
N VAL A 59 -11.45 4.84 -9.01
CA VAL A 59 -10.53 5.81 -9.63
C VAL A 59 -9.87 6.68 -8.56
N ARG A 60 -10.64 7.13 -7.58
CA ARG A 60 -10.17 7.95 -6.48
C ARG A 60 -9.15 7.22 -5.60
N SER A 61 -9.42 5.95 -5.26
CA SER A 61 -8.48 5.14 -4.47
C SER A 61 -7.18 4.86 -5.21
N LEU A 62 -7.24 4.56 -6.50
CA LEU A 62 -6.03 4.39 -7.32
C LEU A 62 -5.22 5.69 -7.42
N GLY A 63 -5.91 6.80 -7.65
CA GLY A 63 -5.28 8.13 -7.68
C GLY A 63 -4.65 8.51 -6.34
N LEU A 64 -5.34 8.26 -5.23
CA LEU A 64 -4.84 8.50 -3.88
C LEU A 64 -3.60 7.64 -3.57
N ALA A 65 -3.64 6.35 -3.90
CA ALA A 65 -2.50 5.46 -3.70
C ALA A 65 -1.28 5.89 -4.53
N LEU A 66 -1.50 6.34 -5.78
CA LEU A 66 -0.42 6.87 -6.63
C LEU A 66 0.15 8.17 -6.06
N MET A 67 -0.68 9.11 -5.64
CA MET A 67 -0.23 10.35 -4.99
C MET A 67 0.54 10.05 -3.70
N THR A 68 0.04 9.14 -2.87
CA THR A 68 0.70 8.69 -1.64
C THR A 68 2.07 8.10 -1.96
N LEU A 69 2.17 7.23 -2.98
CA LEU A 69 3.44 6.66 -3.43
C LEU A 69 4.43 7.74 -3.85
N ILE A 70 4.00 8.69 -4.69
CA ILE A 70 4.87 9.78 -5.17
C ILE A 70 5.42 10.58 -3.99
N VAL A 71 4.56 10.97 -3.04
CA VAL A 71 5.00 11.74 -1.86
C VAL A 71 5.92 10.91 -0.97
N CYS A 72 5.59 9.63 -0.73
CA CYS A 72 6.44 8.74 0.07
C CYS A 72 7.81 8.50 -0.57
N VAL A 73 7.92 8.45 -1.90
CA VAL A 73 9.21 8.35 -2.59
C VAL A 73 9.98 9.66 -2.46
N ILE A 74 9.35 10.80 -2.74
CA ILE A 74 10.02 12.12 -2.72
C ILE A 74 10.53 12.47 -1.31
N VAL A 75 9.78 12.14 -0.27
CA VAL A 75 10.13 12.45 1.12
C VAL A 75 10.91 11.30 1.76
N GLY A 76 10.45 10.06 1.59
CA GLY A 76 10.97 8.88 2.30
C GLY A 76 12.35 8.46 1.84
N VAL A 77 12.67 8.56 0.53
CA VAL A 77 13.99 8.12 0.04
C VAL A 77 15.12 9.04 0.52
N PRO A 78 15.00 10.38 0.41
CA PRO A 78 15.99 11.28 1.01
C PRO A 78 16.09 11.15 2.54
N ALA A 79 14.94 11.00 3.22
CA ALA A 79 14.92 10.81 4.67
C ALA A 79 15.67 9.53 5.08
N ALA A 80 15.43 8.41 4.39
CA ALA A 80 16.14 7.16 4.63
C ALA A 80 17.65 7.28 4.40
N TRP A 81 18.07 7.99 3.35
CA TRP A 81 19.48 8.25 3.09
C TRP A 81 20.13 9.03 4.24
N VAL A 82 19.52 10.13 4.70
CA VAL A 82 20.03 10.91 5.82
C VAL A 82 20.07 10.10 7.11
N LEU A 83 19.04 9.31 7.41
CA LEU A 83 19.01 8.46 8.60
C LEU A 83 20.12 7.41 8.62
N VAL A 84 20.43 6.79 7.48
CA VAL A 84 21.54 5.83 7.39
C VAL A 84 22.89 6.52 7.50
N ARG A 85 23.07 7.66 6.84
CA ARG A 85 24.30 8.44 6.91
C ARG A 85 24.61 8.92 8.33
N GLU A 86 23.58 9.34 9.06
CA GLU A 86 23.70 9.93 10.41
C GLU A 86 23.35 8.92 11.53
N GLN A 87 23.33 7.62 11.23
CA GLN A 87 22.84 6.56 12.15
C GLN A 87 23.53 6.51 13.51
N ARG A 88 24.75 7.06 13.65
CA ARG A 88 25.48 7.16 14.93
C ARG A 88 24.98 8.30 15.82
N LYS A 89 24.16 9.23 15.28
CA LYS A 89 23.66 10.37 16.04
C LYS A 89 22.32 10.03 16.73
N ARG A 90 22.17 10.48 17.97
CA ARG A 90 20.96 10.22 18.76
C ARG A 90 19.66 10.74 18.12
N TRP A 91 19.75 11.89 17.43
CA TRP A 91 18.56 12.45 16.76
C TRP A 91 18.06 11.57 15.61
N ALA A 92 18.98 10.89 14.89
CA ALA A 92 18.59 10.00 13.81
C ALA A 92 17.83 8.77 14.34
N ALA A 93 18.29 8.19 15.43
CA ALA A 93 17.59 7.12 16.12
C ALA A 93 16.21 7.57 16.61
N PHE A 94 16.12 8.76 17.22
CA PHE A 94 14.84 9.31 17.68
C PHE A 94 13.84 9.53 16.53
N ILE A 95 14.28 10.08 15.42
CA ILE A 95 13.42 10.28 14.24
C ILE A 95 12.99 8.92 13.66
N GLU A 96 13.88 7.94 13.60
CA GLU A 96 13.53 6.61 13.11
C GLU A 96 12.46 5.94 13.99
N GLU A 97 12.56 6.06 15.31
CA GLU A 97 11.54 5.61 16.24
C GLU A 97 10.24 6.39 16.08
N ALA A 98 10.31 7.71 15.87
CA ALA A 98 9.14 8.55 15.65
C ALA A 98 8.36 8.16 14.38
N PHE A 99 9.03 7.69 13.34
CA PHE A 99 8.34 7.15 12.14
C PHE A 99 7.50 5.89 12.45
N ILE A 100 7.80 5.16 13.52
CA ILE A 100 7.08 3.93 13.88
C ILE A 100 5.81 4.25 14.69
N LEU A 101 5.75 5.40 15.36
CA LEU A 101 4.62 5.77 16.22
C LEU A 101 3.25 5.65 15.54
N PRO A 102 3.03 6.17 14.30
CA PRO A 102 1.73 6.03 13.65
C PRO A 102 1.31 4.57 13.42
N LEU A 103 2.27 3.65 13.21
CA LEU A 103 2.01 2.23 13.03
C LEU A 103 1.63 1.50 14.32
N SER A 104 2.04 2.06 15.46
CA SER A 104 1.74 1.50 16.79
C SER A 104 0.36 1.95 17.31
N MET A 105 -0.25 2.93 16.66
CA MET A 105 -1.56 3.47 17.04
C MET A 105 -2.67 2.87 16.17
N PRO A 106 -3.89 2.66 16.73
CA PRO A 106 -5.03 2.30 15.90
C PRO A 106 -5.30 3.36 14.83
N GLY A 107 -5.52 2.94 13.58
CA GLY A 107 -5.73 3.85 12.45
C GLY A 107 -6.86 4.87 12.67
N LEU A 108 -7.93 4.47 13.37
CA LEU A 108 -9.03 5.38 13.77
C LEU A 108 -8.53 6.50 14.69
N ALA A 109 -7.65 6.19 15.66
CA ALA A 109 -7.09 7.20 16.56
C ALA A 109 -6.17 8.18 15.82
N VAL A 110 -5.37 7.68 14.87
CA VAL A 110 -4.55 8.53 13.98
C VAL A 110 -5.44 9.45 13.15
N GLY A 111 -6.48 8.90 12.53
CA GLY A 111 -7.44 9.69 11.75
C GLY A 111 -8.16 10.75 12.61
N LEU A 112 -8.57 10.40 13.82
CA LEU A 112 -9.19 11.35 14.75
C LEU A 112 -8.21 12.47 15.12
N GLY A 113 -6.95 12.14 15.41
CA GLY A 113 -5.91 13.14 15.70
C GLY A 113 -5.72 14.15 14.57
N ILE A 114 -5.64 13.67 13.33
CA ILE A 114 -5.56 14.52 12.13
C ILE A 114 -6.81 15.40 12.01
N LEU A 115 -7.99 14.82 12.23
CA LEU A 115 -9.26 15.54 12.15
C LEU A 115 -9.37 16.66 13.19
N LEU A 116 -8.94 16.41 14.42
CA LEU A 116 -8.98 17.40 15.51
C LEU A 116 -8.01 18.56 15.27
N ILE A 117 -6.84 18.28 14.71
CA ILE A 117 -5.81 19.32 14.47
C ILE A 117 -6.12 20.13 13.21
N TRP A 118 -6.48 19.49 12.11
CA TRP A 118 -6.57 20.09 10.79
C TRP A 118 -7.99 20.19 10.22
N GLY A 119 -8.97 19.50 10.85
CA GLY A 119 -10.36 19.44 10.36
C GLY A 119 -11.10 20.78 10.40
N GLY A 120 -10.63 21.77 11.18
CA GLY A 120 -11.18 23.13 11.20
C GLY A 120 -10.93 23.93 9.92
N PHE A 121 -10.00 23.52 9.08
CA PHE A 121 -9.71 24.20 7.80
C PHE A 121 -10.62 23.67 6.70
N SER A 122 -11.78 24.28 6.48
CA SER A 122 -12.87 23.78 5.63
C SER A 122 -12.42 23.39 4.22
N TYR A 123 -11.64 24.22 3.54
CA TYR A 123 -11.14 23.94 2.19
C TYR A 123 -10.21 22.71 2.16
N PHE A 124 -9.32 22.60 3.14
CA PHE A 124 -8.41 21.46 3.27
C PHE A 124 -9.17 20.19 3.62
N ARG A 125 -10.11 20.28 4.57
CA ARG A 125 -10.95 19.16 5.05
C ARG A 125 -11.78 18.52 3.95
N GLN A 126 -12.25 19.30 2.97
CA GLN A 126 -13.07 18.82 1.86
C GLN A 126 -12.24 18.31 0.68
N SER A 127 -10.93 18.54 0.67
CA SER A 127 -10.05 18.18 -0.42
C SER A 127 -9.52 16.74 -0.29
N ILE A 128 -9.12 16.15 -1.42
CA ILE A 128 -8.41 14.87 -1.45
C ILE A 128 -7.06 14.94 -0.71
N PHE A 129 -6.47 16.13 -0.58
CA PHE A 129 -5.21 16.34 0.12
C PHE A 129 -5.31 16.08 1.62
N PHE A 130 -6.50 16.20 2.21
CA PHE A 130 -6.73 15.84 3.60
C PHE A 130 -6.59 14.32 3.82
N LEU A 131 -7.17 13.51 2.92
CA LEU A 131 -6.95 12.08 2.92
C LEU A 131 -5.49 11.73 2.63
N LEU A 132 -4.89 12.40 1.63
CA LEU A 132 -3.50 12.20 1.26
C LEU A 132 -2.56 12.40 2.45
N ALA A 133 -2.77 13.43 3.27
CA ALA A 133 -1.98 13.66 4.48
C ALA A 133 -2.04 12.47 5.44
N GLY A 134 -3.24 11.91 5.68
CA GLY A 134 -3.42 10.71 6.50
C GLY A 134 -2.74 9.47 5.93
N HIS A 135 -2.90 9.25 4.63
CA HIS A 135 -2.27 8.11 3.93
C HIS A 135 -0.75 8.23 3.92
N VAL A 136 -0.20 9.42 3.64
CA VAL A 136 1.26 9.66 3.68
C VAL A 136 1.80 9.42 5.09
N MET A 137 1.15 9.99 6.11
CA MET A 137 1.58 9.81 7.50
C MET A 137 1.66 8.33 7.89
N PHE A 138 0.72 7.51 7.43
CA PHE A 138 0.66 6.09 7.73
C PHE A 138 1.57 5.23 6.85
N CYS A 139 1.77 5.62 5.58
CA CYS A 139 2.53 4.84 4.60
C CYS A 139 4.02 5.19 4.57
N LEU A 140 4.41 6.42 4.95
CA LEU A 140 5.79 6.89 4.89
C LEU A 140 6.78 6.00 5.67
N PRO A 141 6.46 5.48 6.86
CA PRO A 141 7.32 4.56 7.59
C PRO A 141 7.72 3.32 6.79
N PHE A 142 6.81 2.76 5.98
CA PHE A 142 7.10 1.58 5.16
C PHE A 142 8.14 1.88 4.09
N MET A 143 8.05 3.05 3.44
CA MET A 143 9.04 3.48 2.46
C MET A 143 10.40 3.70 3.13
N VAL A 144 10.44 4.45 4.22
CA VAL A 144 11.69 4.76 4.94
C VAL A 144 12.38 3.47 5.40
N ARG A 145 11.64 2.55 6.04
CA ARG A 145 12.20 1.28 6.54
C ARG A 145 12.70 0.38 5.42
N SER A 146 11.98 0.27 4.30
CA SER A 146 12.41 -0.54 3.17
C SER A 146 13.70 -0.02 2.54
N VAL A 147 13.83 1.30 2.43
CA VAL A 147 15.03 1.94 1.86
C VAL A 147 16.21 1.89 2.84
N THR A 148 15.99 2.19 4.13
CA THR A 148 17.05 2.10 5.15
C THR A 148 17.60 0.68 5.28
N ALA A 149 16.75 -0.34 5.20
CA ALA A 149 17.17 -1.74 5.27
C ALA A 149 18.17 -2.11 4.15
N VAL A 150 17.96 -1.61 2.93
CA VAL A 150 18.87 -1.82 1.81
C VAL A 150 20.14 -0.99 1.97
N LEU A 151 20.01 0.31 2.29
CA LEU A 151 21.18 1.20 2.40
C LEU A 151 22.12 0.84 3.55
N ARG A 152 21.63 0.19 4.62
CA ARG A 152 22.47 -0.22 5.77
C ARG A 152 23.40 -1.39 5.49
N VAL A 153 23.07 -2.26 4.55
CA VAL A 153 23.92 -3.42 4.19
C VAL A 153 24.96 -3.07 3.12
N GLU A 154 24.81 -1.91 2.50
CA GLU A 154 25.71 -1.42 1.46
C GLU A 154 26.84 -0.55 2.09
N PRO A 155 28.06 -0.54 1.52
CA PRO A 155 29.15 0.33 1.96
C PRO A 155 28.95 1.78 1.49
N LEU A 156 27.85 2.38 1.93
CA LEU A 156 27.36 3.68 1.44
C LEU A 156 28.39 4.80 1.62
N SER A 157 29.15 4.83 2.74
CA SER A 157 30.20 5.82 2.98
C SER A 157 31.30 5.77 1.93
N GLN A 158 31.72 4.54 1.53
CA GLN A 158 32.76 4.37 0.50
C GLN A 158 32.26 4.88 -0.87
N TYR A 159 30.99 4.64 -1.19
CA TYR A 159 30.40 5.14 -2.43
C TYR A 159 30.31 6.68 -2.44
N GLU A 160 29.97 7.29 -1.30
CA GLU A 160 29.92 8.74 -1.17
C GLU A 160 31.33 9.38 -1.25
N GLU A 161 32.34 8.78 -0.59
CA GLU A 161 33.74 9.22 -0.63
C GLU A 161 34.29 9.12 -2.07
N ALA A 162 34.09 7.99 -2.73
CA ALA A 162 34.50 7.83 -4.13
C ALA A 162 33.81 8.83 -5.07
N SER A 163 32.55 9.11 -4.82
CA SER A 163 31.79 10.13 -5.58
C SER A 163 32.35 11.55 -5.35
N ALA A 164 32.71 11.87 -4.10
CA ALA A 164 33.28 13.15 -3.73
C ALA A 164 34.69 13.37 -4.33
N THR A 165 35.55 12.32 -4.37
CA THR A 165 36.85 12.40 -5.01
C THR A 165 36.78 12.67 -6.51
N LEU A 166 35.67 12.28 -7.15
CA LEU A 166 35.37 12.59 -8.57
C LEU A 166 34.72 13.97 -8.74
N GLY A 167 34.60 14.77 -7.68
CA GLY A 167 34.04 16.13 -7.73
C GLY A 167 32.51 16.18 -7.83
N ALA A 168 31.80 15.09 -7.52
CA ALA A 168 30.34 15.07 -7.58
C ALA A 168 29.71 15.88 -6.42
N SER A 169 28.70 16.67 -6.74
CA SER A 169 27.88 17.36 -5.71
C SER A 169 27.01 16.35 -4.95
N ALA A 170 26.55 16.71 -3.75
CA ALA A 170 25.65 15.89 -2.94
C ALA A 170 24.39 15.45 -3.71
N TRP A 171 23.81 16.32 -4.53
CA TRP A 171 22.68 16.00 -5.40
C TRP A 171 23.04 15.00 -6.48
N THR A 172 24.21 15.12 -7.09
CA THR A 172 24.71 14.17 -8.09
C THR A 172 24.94 12.80 -7.47
N THR A 173 25.57 12.73 -6.29
CA THR A 173 25.75 11.51 -5.51
C THR A 173 24.42 10.87 -5.16
N PHE A 174 23.47 11.65 -4.63
CA PHE A 174 22.14 11.16 -4.32
C PHE A 174 21.47 10.51 -5.56
N ARG A 175 21.39 11.26 -6.66
CA ARG A 175 20.65 10.79 -7.85
C ARG A 175 21.34 9.65 -8.59
N ARG A 176 22.70 9.69 -8.71
CA ARG A 176 23.45 8.75 -9.54
C ARG A 176 24.03 7.55 -8.79
N VAL A 177 24.15 7.65 -7.48
CA VAL A 177 24.72 6.59 -6.63
C VAL A 177 23.68 6.07 -5.65
N VAL A 178 23.18 6.90 -4.75
CA VAL A 178 22.29 6.47 -3.67
C VAL A 178 20.97 5.91 -4.20
N VAL A 179 20.26 6.61 -5.08
CA VAL A 179 18.98 6.15 -5.63
C VAL A 179 19.11 4.83 -6.39
N PRO A 180 20.09 4.64 -7.29
CA PRO A 180 20.30 3.34 -7.94
C PRO A 180 20.64 2.19 -6.97
N VAL A 181 21.42 2.45 -5.92
CA VAL A 181 21.74 1.47 -4.88
C VAL A 181 20.49 1.14 -4.06
N ALA A 182 19.72 2.16 -3.67
CA ALA A 182 18.49 2.01 -2.91
C ALA A 182 17.31 1.40 -3.71
N MET A 183 17.43 1.24 -5.03
CA MET A 183 16.32 0.85 -5.91
C MET A 183 15.56 -0.41 -5.45
N PRO A 184 16.19 -1.50 -4.99
CA PRO A 184 15.47 -2.65 -4.45
C PRO A 184 14.58 -2.28 -3.25
N GLY A 185 15.09 -1.43 -2.34
CA GLY A 185 14.34 -0.92 -1.19
C GLY A 185 13.20 0.01 -1.60
N ILE A 186 13.43 0.89 -2.58
CA ILE A 186 12.40 1.78 -3.13
C ILE A 186 11.26 0.97 -3.74
N LEU A 187 11.56 -0.07 -4.50
CA LEU A 187 10.54 -0.93 -5.13
C LEU A 187 9.76 -1.74 -4.10
N ALA A 188 10.44 -2.29 -3.08
CA ALA A 188 9.78 -2.97 -1.97
C ALA A 188 8.89 -2.01 -1.16
N GLY A 189 9.40 -0.82 -0.84
CA GLY A 189 8.63 0.24 -0.18
C GLY A 189 7.44 0.71 -1.00
N ALA A 190 7.60 0.86 -2.31
CA ALA A 190 6.53 1.23 -3.23
C ALA A 190 5.39 0.20 -3.24
N LEU A 191 5.74 -1.09 -3.27
CA LEU A 191 4.76 -2.18 -3.17
C LEU A 191 3.97 -2.10 -1.87
N MET A 192 4.67 -1.90 -0.73
CA MET A 192 4.03 -1.77 0.58
C MET A 192 3.13 -0.54 0.65
N VAL A 193 3.60 0.63 0.21
CA VAL A 193 2.82 1.89 0.21
C VAL A 193 1.54 1.73 -0.61
N VAL A 194 1.62 1.19 -1.82
CA VAL A 194 0.43 1.00 -2.68
C VAL A 194 -0.54 0.00 -2.05
N THR A 195 -0.04 -1.14 -1.54
CA THR A 195 -0.88 -2.16 -0.90
C THR A 195 -1.61 -1.60 0.32
N VAL A 196 -0.87 -0.94 1.20
CA VAL A 196 -1.42 -0.37 2.44
C VAL A 196 -2.40 0.77 2.12
N SER A 197 -2.04 1.68 1.20
CA SER A 197 -2.91 2.80 0.84
C SER A 197 -4.22 2.35 0.18
N LEU A 198 -4.20 1.33 -0.68
CA LEU A 198 -5.42 0.80 -1.31
C LEU A 198 -6.32 0.06 -0.33
N GLY A 199 -5.74 -0.61 0.67
CA GLY A 199 -6.49 -1.36 1.68
C GLY A 199 -6.83 -0.54 2.93
N GLU A 200 -6.38 0.72 3.03
CA GLU A 200 -6.57 1.53 4.24
C GLU A 200 -8.03 1.99 4.37
N PHE A 201 -8.69 1.47 5.40
CA PHE A 201 -10.08 1.76 5.72
C PHE A 201 -10.21 2.77 6.88
N ASN A 202 -9.47 2.59 7.98
CA ASN A 202 -9.73 3.28 9.24
C ASN A 202 -9.50 4.79 9.15
N ILE A 203 -8.36 5.20 8.61
CA ILE A 203 -8.02 6.62 8.40
C ILE A 203 -8.94 7.21 7.34
N SER A 204 -9.15 6.48 6.24
CA SER A 204 -10.04 6.88 5.16
C SER A 204 -11.47 7.10 5.65
N TRP A 205 -11.98 6.20 6.48
CA TRP A 205 -13.33 6.29 7.05
C TRP A 205 -13.50 7.51 7.94
N MET A 206 -12.47 7.82 8.75
CA MET A 206 -12.48 8.98 9.67
C MET A 206 -12.33 10.31 8.92
N LEU A 207 -11.48 10.36 7.87
CA LEU A 207 -11.12 11.60 7.18
C LEU A 207 -11.99 11.89 5.94
N GLN A 208 -12.73 10.93 5.42
CA GLN A 208 -13.52 11.08 4.21
C GLN A 208 -14.64 12.11 4.32
N THR A 209 -15.07 12.58 3.17
CA THR A 209 -16.32 13.29 2.95
C THR A 209 -17.12 12.56 1.87
N PRO A 210 -18.41 12.88 1.62
CA PRO A 210 -19.16 12.29 0.52
C PRO A 210 -18.44 12.39 -0.84
N TYR A 211 -17.64 13.44 -1.04
CA TYR A 211 -16.89 13.70 -2.29
C TYR A 211 -15.53 13.00 -2.36
N THR A 212 -14.98 12.54 -1.21
CA THR A 212 -13.64 11.94 -1.14
C THR A 212 -13.65 10.48 -0.69
N LYS A 213 -14.82 9.83 -0.78
CA LYS A 213 -15.01 8.43 -0.41
C LYS A 213 -14.07 7.51 -1.20
N THR A 214 -13.35 6.65 -0.48
CA THR A 214 -12.44 5.65 -1.03
C THR A 214 -13.13 4.31 -1.25
N LEU A 215 -12.47 3.42 -1.98
CA LEU A 215 -12.99 2.10 -2.30
C LEU A 215 -13.26 1.24 -1.04
N PRO A 216 -12.35 1.12 -0.02
CA PRO A 216 -12.63 0.36 1.20
C PRO A 216 -13.83 0.92 1.97
N VAL A 217 -14.00 2.24 2.00
CA VAL A 217 -15.15 2.88 2.68
C VAL A 217 -16.45 2.62 1.93
N GLY A 218 -16.45 2.73 0.60
CA GLY A 218 -17.62 2.39 -0.24
C GLY A 218 -18.02 0.92 -0.10
N LEU A 219 -17.04 0.02 0.04
CA LEU A 219 -17.27 -1.40 0.30
C LEU A 219 -17.97 -1.60 1.65
N ALA A 220 -17.46 -0.98 2.72
CA ALA A 220 -18.05 -1.07 4.05
C ALA A 220 -19.51 -0.54 4.06
N ASP A 221 -19.78 0.57 3.38
CA ASP A 221 -21.13 1.13 3.24
C ASP A 221 -22.09 0.16 2.53
N SER A 222 -21.62 -0.56 1.51
CA SER A 222 -22.45 -1.53 0.78
C SER A 222 -22.83 -2.72 1.65
N TYR A 223 -21.94 -3.20 2.52
CA TYR A 223 -22.24 -4.25 3.49
C TYR A 223 -23.13 -3.73 4.63
N ALA A 224 -22.87 -2.55 5.15
CA ALA A 224 -23.70 -1.94 6.19
C ALA A 224 -25.16 -1.73 5.75
N SER A 225 -25.39 -1.55 4.44
CA SER A 225 -26.71 -1.46 3.82
C SER A 225 -27.37 -2.83 3.55
N MET A 226 -26.83 -3.92 4.09
CA MET A 226 -27.31 -5.32 3.89
C MET A 226 -27.39 -5.74 2.40
N ARG A 227 -26.53 -5.17 1.57
CA ARG A 227 -26.46 -5.45 0.12
C ARG A 227 -25.34 -6.44 -0.17
N LEU A 228 -25.49 -7.68 0.29
CA LEU A 228 -24.44 -8.70 0.23
C LEU A 228 -23.94 -8.99 -1.19
N GLU A 229 -24.84 -9.00 -2.17
CA GLU A 229 -24.47 -9.22 -3.57
C GLU A 229 -23.63 -8.06 -4.11
N VAL A 230 -24.04 -6.82 -3.82
CA VAL A 230 -23.30 -5.61 -4.21
C VAL A 230 -21.94 -5.56 -3.53
N GLY A 231 -21.89 -5.81 -2.22
CA GLY A 231 -20.63 -5.86 -1.46
C GLY A 231 -19.68 -6.93 -2.00
N SER A 232 -20.21 -8.13 -2.33
CA SER A 232 -19.43 -9.22 -2.90
C SER A 232 -18.92 -8.88 -4.30
N ALA A 233 -19.75 -8.30 -5.17
CA ALA A 233 -19.34 -7.84 -6.49
C ALA A 233 -18.28 -6.74 -6.41
N TYR A 234 -18.42 -5.82 -5.45
CA TYR A 234 -17.46 -4.77 -5.20
C TYR A 234 -16.09 -5.32 -4.74
N THR A 235 -16.12 -6.29 -3.81
CA THR A 235 -14.90 -6.99 -3.36
C THR A 235 -14.25 -7.76 -4.51
N PHE A 236 -15.03 -8.40 -5.37
CA PHE A 236 -14.51 -9.10 -6.54
C PHE A 236 -13.80 -8.14 -7.51
N ILE A 237 -14.41 -6.98 -7.82
CA ILE A 237 -13.77 -5.93 -8.64
C ILE A 237 -12.47 -5.45 -8.00
N PHE A 238 -12.47 -5.26 -6.68
CA PHE A 238 -11.27 -4.87 -5.94
C PHE A 238 -10.15 -5.89 -6.12
N PHE A 239 -10.43 -7.18 -5.99
CA PHE A 239 -9.42 -8.23 -6.22
C PHE A 239 -8.92 -8.27 -7.67
N VAL A 240 -9.82 -8.12 -8.63
CA VAL A 240 -9.45 -8.10 -10.06
C VAL A 240 -8.52 -6.92 -10.40
N ILE A 241 -8.64 -5.82 -9.69
CA ILE A 241 -7.75 -4.66 -9.86
C ILE A 241 -6.45 -4.86 -9.07
N LEU A 242 -6.55 -5.23 -7.79
CA LEU A 242 -5.43 -5.27 -6.85
C LEU A 242 -4.43 -6.38 -7.19
N VAL A 243 -4.90 -7.60 -7.43
CA VAL A 243 -4.02 -8.76 -7.65
C VAL A 243 -3.12 -8.61 -8.87
N PRO A 244 -3.60 -8.20 -10.06
CA PRO A 244 -2.74 -7.93 -11.20
C PRO A 244 -1.78 -6.76 -10.96
N LEU A 245 -2.25 -5.69 -10.31
CA LEU A 245 -1.42 -4.52 -9.99
C LEU A 245 -0.23 -4.93 -9.10
N LEU A 246 -0.48 -5.65 -8.00
CA LEU A 246 0.55 -6.11 -7.09
C LEU A 246 1.49 -7.11 -7.75
N THR A 247 0.96 -8.05 -8.55
CA THR A 247 1.76 -9.01 -9.29
C THR A 247 2.70 -8.32 -10.30
N LEU A 248 2.20 -7.29 -10.97
CA LEU A 248 3.00 -6.49 -11.89
C LEU A 248 4.13 -5.75 -11.15
N MET A 249 3.80 -5.13 -10.02
CA MET A 249 4.78 -4.42 -9.18
C MET A 249 5.85 -5.36 -8.62
N GLN A 250 5.51 -6.59 -8.22
CA GLN A 250 6.46 -7.60 -7.74
C GLN A 250 7.44 -8.06 -8.84
N LYS A 251 6.97 -8.19 -10.08
CA LYS A 251 7.81 -8.63 -11.22
C LYS A 251 8.75 -7.55 -11.74
N LEU A 252 8.49 -6.28 -11.46
CA LEU A 252 9.34 -5.17 -11.90
C LEU A 252 10.79 -5.25 -11.37
N PRO A 253 11.04 -5.48 -10.06
CA PRO A 253 12.40 -5.63 -9.52
C PRO A 253 13.16 -6.79 -10.15
N GLU A 254 12.51 -7.93 -10.35
CA GLU A 254 13.13 -9.13 -10.95
C GLU A 254 13.60 -8.87 -12.39
N ARG A 255 12.79 -8.17 -13.18
CA ARG A 255 13.17 -7.81 -14.56
C ARG A 255 14.32 -6.83 -14.62
N LEU A 256 14.39 -5.88 -13.68
CA LEU A 256 15.46 -4.90 -13.59
C LEU A 256 16.79 -5.54 -13.15
N SER A 257 16.75 -6.46 -12.18
CA SER A 257 17.94 -7.20 -11.72
C SER A 257 18.50 -8.10 -12.81
N LYS A 258 17.66 -8.84 -13.55
CA LYS A 258 18.07 -9.68 -14.69
C LYS A 258 18.71 -8.86 -15.83
N ARG A 259 18.16 -7.69 -16.13
CA ARG A 259 18.75 -6.79 -17.15
C ARG A 259 20.11 -6.24 -16.76
N ARG A 260 20.35 -5.97 -15.45
CA ARG A 260 21.67 -5.55 -14.95
C ARG A 260 22.70 -6.68 -15.01
N ALA A 261 22.32 -7.90 -14.64
CA ALA A 261 23.19 -9.07 -14.73
C ALA A 261 23.61 -9.41 -16.19
N LEU A 262 22.74 -9.17 -17.15
CA LEU A 262 23.05 -9.36 -18.59
C LEU A 262 23.92 -8.25 -19.20
N LYS A 263 23.89 -7.05 -18.61
CA LYS A 263 24.75 -5.93 -19.08
C LYS A 263 26.18 -5.98 -18.52
N ASN A 264 26.39 -6.76 -17.45
CA ASN A 264 27.69 -6.92 -16.80
C ASN A 264 28.43 -8.20 -17.22
N LYS A 265 27.87 -8.96 -18.19
CA LYS A 265 28.52 -10.01 -18.93
C LYS A 265 28.91 -9.51 -20.33
#